data_23636c6decaabbd851551c81f6142d8d
#
_entry.id   23636c6decaabbd851551c81f6142d8d
#
_cell.length_a   1.000
_cell.length_b   1.000
_cell.length_c   1.000
_cell.angle_alpha   90.00
_cell.angle_beta   90.00
_cell.angle_gamma   90.00
#
_symmetry.space_group_name_H-M   'P 1'
#
loop_
_entity.id
_entity.type
_entity.pdbx_description
1 polymer ?
#
loop_
_entity_poly.entity_id
_entity_poly.type
_entity_poly.pdbx_seq_one_letter_code
_entity_poly.pdbx_strand_id
1 'polypeptide(L)'
;SMTAFFEVKNVTFSSSKDHKLIDVNFCIKEQGQIISILGPSGVGKTTILRAIAGLDPIIKGEIFLNKKIISSTKIFVEPEKRDIALSFQENSLFPHLNVFENLKIGQLKRTKKKIKLSLEECIEAFFLEPILKKYPHEISAGEAQRASLIRSLISKPSLLLLDEPFSNVDIGLKEKLQVNLKTILKKNNISSIIVTHNYEEAFYFGEKCCLFTGGKLIQFDDPYNIYHFPASQDVASFFNKGTFITAEVISKNELSHKILGKIKGNFVPVSYTHLTLPTSR
;
A
#
# COMPACT_ATOMS: atom_id res chain seq x y z
N SER A 1 1.41 -14.60 21.44
CA SER A 1 1.36 -13.65 20.32
C SER A 1 0.25 -14.06 19.40
N MET A 2 -0.75 -13.20 19.19
CA MET A 2 -1.75 -13.42 18.13
C MET A 2 -1.00 -13.49 16.81
N THR A 3 -1.10 -14.61 16.13
CA THR A 3 -0.48 -14.80 14.82
C THR A 3 -1.24 -13.95 13.80
N ALA A 4 -0.55 -13.01 13.16
CA ALA A 4 -1.11 -12.14 12.14
C ALA A 4 -1.62 -12.95 10.93
N PHE A 5 -2.58 -12.39 10.20
CA PHE A 5 -3.07 -12.95 8.94
C PHE A 5 -1.98 -12.94 7.86
N PHE A 6 -1.25 -11.84 7.76
CA PHE A 6 -0.10 -11.67 6.88
C PHE A 6 1.03 -10.96 7.66
N GLU A 7 2.27 -11.39 7.49
CA GLU A 7 3.41 -10.80 8.20
C GLU A 7 4.66 -10.78 7.31
N VAL A 8 5.32 -9.65 7.32
CA VAL A 8 6.69 -9.45 6.81
C VAL A 8 7.59 -9.27 8.02
N LYS A 9 8.50 -10.21 8.24
CA LYS A 9 9.33 -10.29 9.44
C LYS A 9 10.82 -10.26 9.12
N ASN A 10 11.48 -9.16 9.52
CA ASN A 10 12.92 -8.92 9.34
C ASN A 10 13.37 -9.14 7.88
N VAL A 11 12.55 -8.72 6.92
CA VAL A 11 12.80 -8.98 5.50
C VAL A 11 13.72 -7.93 4.90
N THR A 12 14.71 -8.41 4.16
CA THR A 12 15.50 -7.58 3.26
C THR A 12 15.10 -7.90 1.84
N PHE A 13 14.56 -6.88 1.15
CA PHE A 13 14.21 -6.94 -0.27
C PHE A 13 15.37 -6.41 -1.12
N SER A 14 15.56 -7.01 -2.29
CA SER A 14 16.53 -6.53 -3.28
C SER A 14 15.82 -6.02 -4.50
N SER A 15 16.14 -4.79 -4.92
CA SER A 15 15.82 -4.33 -6.26
C SER A 15 17.01 -4.60 -7.20
N SER A 16 16.76 -4.75 -8.50
CA SER A 16 17.76 -5.06 -9.54
C SER A 16 18.86 -4.00 -9.73
N LYS A 17 18.86 -2.91 -8.96
CA LYS A 17 19.76 -1.74 -9.09
C LYS A 17 20.47 -1.38 -7.78
N ASP A 18 21.07 -2.32 -7.10
CA ASP A 18 21.86 -2.10 -5.87
C ASP A 18 21.12 -1.43 -4.69
N HIS A 19 19.81 -1.22 -4.80
CA HIS A 19 18.98 -0.70 -3.71
C HIS A 19 18.37 -1.84 -2.92
N LYS A 20 18.62 -1.83 -1.61
CA LYS A 20 18.04 -2.79 -0.67
C LYS A 20 17.08 -2.05 0.26
N LEU A 21 15.95 -2.71 0.55
CA LEU A 21 15.07 -2.34 1.66
C LEU A 21 15.38 -3.31 2.81
N ILE A 22 15.93 -2.78 3.90
CA ILE A 22 16.58 -3.57 4.95
C ILE A 22 15.68 -3.66 6.19
N ASP A 23 15.64 -4.87 6.79
CA ASP A 23 14.94 -5.16 8.05
C ASP A 23 13.50 -4.65 8.11
N VAL A 24 12.75 -4.90 7.07
CA VAL A 24 11.36 -4.47 6.94
C VAL A 24 10.44 -5.35 7.79
N ASN A 25 9.61 -4.71 8.61
CA ASN A 25 8.65 -5.36 9.49
C ASN A 25 7.29 -4.68 9.43
N PHE A 26 6.27 -5.39 8.97
CA PHE A 26 4.87 -4.95 9.05
C PHE A 26 3.92 -6.15 8.98
N CYS A 27 2.68 -5.97 9.37
CA CYS A 27 1.72 -7.06 9.35
C CYS A 27 0.29 -6.58 9.09
N ILE A 28 -0.53 -7.47 8.55
CA ILE A 28 -1.98 -7.42 8.58
C ILE A 28 -2.42 -8.36 9.70
N LYS A 29 -3.03 -7.81 10.75
CA LYS A 29 -3.43 -8.60 11.92
C LYS A 29 -4.61 -9.50 11.60
N GLU A 30 -5.62 -8.96 10.97
CA GLU A 30 -6.90 -9.62 10.69
C GLU A 30 -7.21 -9.61 9.20
N GLN A 31 -7.87 -10.64 8.71
CA GLN A 31 -8.37 -10.69 7.34
C GLN A 31 -9.35 -9.52 7.09
N GLY A 32 -9.26 -8.90 5.92
CA GLY A 32 -10.06 -7.73 5.55
C GLY A 32 -9.44 -6.39 5.90
N GLN A 33 -8.33 -6.36 6.66
CA GLN A 33 -7.58 -5.14 6.92
C GLN A 33 -6.86 -4.66 5.65
N ILE A 34 -6.84 -3.34 5.45
CA ILE A 34 -6.12 -2.68 4.35
C ILE A 34 -4.90 -1.97 4.91
N ILE A 35 -3.75 -2.20 4.30
CA ILE A 35 -2.49 -1.49 4.59
C ILE A 35 -2.10 -0.69 3.35
N SER A 36 -1.62 0.53 3.55
CA SER A 36 -0.96 1.31 2.51
C SER A 36 0.56 1.33 2.69
N ILE A 37 1.28 1.39 1.57
CA ILE A 37 2.72 1.62 1.53
C ILE A 37 2.95 2.95 0.84
N LEU A 38 3.54 3.89 1.57
CA LEU A 38 3.76 5.26 1.16
C LEU A 38 5.26 5.55 1.13
N GLY A 39 5.69 6.26 0.11
CA GLY A 39 7.07 6.70 -0.05
C GLY A 39 7.29 7.34 -1.41
N PRO A 40 8.42 8.04 -1.60
CA PRO A 40 8.76 8.65 -2.88
C PRO A 40 8.91 7.60 -3.98
N SER A 41 8.72 8.02 -5.23
CA SER A 41 8.95 7.15 -6.39
C SER A 41 10.39 6.62 -6.40
N GLY A 42 10.55 5.33 -6.76
CA GLY A 42 11.87 4.69 -6.83
C GLY A 42 12.43 4.19 -5.49
N VAL A 43 11.70 4.31 -4.39
CA VAL A 43 12.15 3.81 -3.07
C VAL A 43 12.11 2.27 -2.95
N GLY A 44 11.50 1.58 -3.92
CA GLY A 44 11.41 0.11 -3.94
C GLY A 44 10.04 -0.45 -3.52
N LYS A 45 8.98 0.35 -3.53
CA LYS A 45 7.62 -0.09 -3.18
C LYS A 45 7.13 -1.23 -4.07
N THR A 46 7.35 -1.14 -5.39
CA THR A 46 7.04 -2.20 -6.36
C THR A 46 7.83 -3.49 -6.07
N THR A 47 9.07 -3.37 -5.65
CA THR A 47 9.92 -4.51 -5.25
C THR A 47 9.30 -5.29 -4.10
N ILE A 48 8.74 -4.61 -3.11
CA ILE A 48 8.05 -5.24 -1.98
C ILE A 48 6.86 -6.06 -2.50
N LEU A 49 6.01 -5.47 -3.35
CA LEU A 49 4.83 -6.15 -3.89
C LEU A 49 5.21 -7.36 -4.74
N ARG A 50 6.24 -7.26 -5.58
CA ARG A 50 6.73 -8.37 -6.41
C ARG A 50 7.22 -9.54 -5.55
N ALA A 51 7.96 -9.26 -4.49
CA ALA A 51 8.44 -10.29 -3.57
C ALA A 51 7.28 -10.96 -2.81
N ILE A 52 6.30 -10.20 -2.35
CA ILE A 52 5.10 -10.74 -1.67
C ILE A 52 4.28 -11.61 -2.64
N ALA A 53 4.17 -11.21 -3.91
CA ALA A 53 3.48 -11.97 -4.94
C ALA A 53 4.22 -13.26 -5.36
N GLY A 54 5.50 -13.41 -4.99
CA GLY A 54 6.33 -14.55 -5.37
C GLY A 54 6.98 -14.44 -6.74
N LEU A 55 7.09 -13.22 -7.27
CA LEU A 55 7.79 -12.96 -8.55
C LEU A 55 9.29 -12.79 -8.36
N ASP A 56 9.71 -12.31 -7.19
CA ASP A 56 11.10 -12.12 -6.83
C ASP A 56 11.39 -12.77 -5.46
N PRO A 57 12.60 -13.33 -5.26
CA PRO A 57 13.02 -13.85 -3.96
C PRO A 57 13.34 -12.71 -2.99
N ILE A 58 13.39 -13.03 -1.70
CA ILE A 58 13.91 -12.16 -0.64
C ILE A 58 15.35 -12.55 -0.29
N ILE A 59 16.13 -11.59 0.23
CA ILE A 59 17.52 -11.82 0.65
C ILE A 59 17.58 -12.42 2.05
N LYS A 60 16.73 -11.95 2.97
CA LYS A 60 16.71 -12.33 4.38
C LYS A 60 15.30 -12.17 4.94
N GLY A 61 15.04 -12.86 6.06
CA GLY A 61 13.78 -12.78 6.78
C GLY A 61 12.73 -13.77 6.29
N GLU A 62 11.48 -13.53 6.65
CA GLU A 62 10.39 -14.45 6.38
C GLU A 62 9.10 -13.67 6.05
N ILE A 63 8.33 -14.20 5.10
CA ILE A 63 6.99 -13.70 4.79
C ILE A 63 5.98 -14.83 5.07
N PHE A 64 4.94 -14.49 5.82
CA PHE A 64 3.87 -15.41 6.21
C PHE A 64 2.52 -14.98 5.64
N LEU A 65 1.74 -15.95 5.21
CA LEU A 65 0.32 -15.78 4.89
C LEU A 65 -0.47 -16.92 5.54
N ASN A 66 -1.51 -16.60 6.29
CA ASN A 66 -2.31 -17.60 7.02
C ASN A 66 -1.43 -18.53 7.88
N LYS A 67 -0.48 -17.97 8.60
CA LYS A 67 0.47 -18.70 9.48
C LYS A 67 1.46 -19.62 8.75
N LYS A 68 1.47 -19.61 7.42
CA LYS A 68 2.40 -20.41 6.61
C LYS A 68 3.47 -19.52 6.01
N ILE A 69 4.72 -19.97 6.03
CA ILE A 69 5.83 -19.29 5.36
C ILE A 69 5.62 -19.41 3.85
N ILE A 70 5.61 -18.28 3.15
CA ILE A 70 5.52 -18.21 1.69
C ILE A 70 6.83 -17.78 1.04
N SER A 71 7.70 -17.11 1.78
CA SER A 71 9.07 -16.77 1.35
C SER A 71 10.01 -16.76 2.54
N SER A 72 11.19 -17.34 2.35
CA SER A 72 12.35 -17.24 3.23
C SER A 72 13.62 -17.51 2.42
N THR A 73 14.77 -17.57 3.05
CA THR A 73 16.02 -17.99 2.38
C THR A 73 16.02 -19.48 1.94
N LYS A 74 15.10 -20.28 2.48
CA LYS A 74 14.99 -21.72 2.21
C LYS A 74 13.69 -22.12 1.54
N ILE A 75 12.64 -21.32 1.68
CA ILE A 75 11.29 -21.60 1.18
C ILE A 75 10.89 -20.51 0.20
N PHE A 76 10.45 -20.91 -0.96
CA PHE A 76 9.87 -20.05 -1.97
C PHE A 76 8.64 -20.72 -2.56
N VAL A 77 7.46 -20.22 -2.18
CA VAL A 77 6.19 -20.69 -2.74
C VAL A 77 5.93 -19.98 -4.05
N GLU A 78 5.68 -20.73 -5.11
CA GLU A 78 5.39 -20.20 -6.44
C GLU A 78 4.16 -19.26 -6.44
N PRO A 79 4.12 -18.24 -7.29
CA PRO A 79 3.04 -17.24 -7.30
C PRO A 79 1.64 -17.84 -7.38
N GLU A 80 1.43 -18.83 -8.24
CA GLU A 80 0.14 -19.48 -8.44
C GLU A 80 -0.38 -20.25 -7.22
N LYS A 81 0.49 -20.55 -6.25
CA LYS A 81 0.16 -21.27 -5.01
C LYS A 81 -0.03 -20.34 -3.80
N ARG A 82 0.19 -19.03 -3.96
CA ARG A 82 0.15 -18.07 -2.85
C ARG A 82 -1.25 -17.58 -2.49
N ASP A 83 -2.24 -17.72 -3.34
CA ASP A 83 -3.56 -17.09 -3.19
C ASP A 83 -3.45 -15.56 -3.00
N ILE A 84 -2.54 -14.96 -3.73
CA ILE A 84 -2.26 -13.53 -3.79
C ILE A 84 -2.46 -13.07 -5.23
N ALA A 85 -3.15 -11.96 -5.44
CA ALA A 85 -3.25 -11.31 -6.74
C ALA A 85 -2.51 -9.97 -6.71
N LEU A 86 -1.83 -9.64 -7.80
CA LEU A 86 -1.11 -8.40 -8.00
C LEU A 86 -1.64 -7.68 -9.24
N SER A 87 -2.06 -6.43 -9.07
CA SER A 87 -2.35 -5.50 -10.15
C SER A 87 -1.19 -4.51 -10.28
N PHE A 88 -0.50 -4.57 -11.39
CA PHE A 88 0.62 -3.67 -11.70
C PHE A 88 0.14 -2.30 -12.12
N GLN A 89 1.00 -1.29 -11.96
CA GLN A 89 0.80 0.06 -12.48
C GLN A 89 0.70 0.06 -14.02
N GLU A 90 1.52 -0.75 -14.69
CA GLU A 90 1.51 -0.90 -16.14
C GLU A 90 0.38 -1.81 -16.61
N ASN A 91 -0.10 -1.55 -17.81
CA ASN A 91 -1.17 -2.34 -18.43
C ASN A 91 -0.71 -3.78 -18.67
N SER A 92 -1.36 -4.71 -17.99
CA SER A 92 -1.09 -6.15 -18.07
C SER A 92 -2.21 -6.93 -18.79
N LEU A 93 -3.09 -6.25 -19.52
CA LEU A 93 -4.16 -6.90 -20.26
C LEU A 93 -3.60 -7.70 -21.45
N PHE A 94 -4.22 -8.83 -21.74
CA PHE A 94 -3.89 -9.64 -22.90
C PHE A 94 -4.37 -8.94 -24.18
N PRO A 95 -3.47 -8.57 -25.11
CA PRO A 95 -3.81 -7.72 -26.25
C PRO A 95 -4.73 -8.37 -27.28
N HIS A 96 -4.77 -9.72 -27.33
CA HIS A 96 -5.59 -10.51 -28.24
C HIS A 96 -7.00 -10.81 -27.71
N LEU A 97 -7.32 -10.37 -26.49
CA LEU A 97 -8.61 -10.53 -25.85
C LEU A 97 -9.26 -9.15 -25.64
N ASN A 98 -10.57 -9.06 -25.82
CA ASN A 98 -11.29 -7.85 -25.44
C ASN A 98 -11.32 -7.67 -23.90
N VAL A 99 -11.80 -6.54 -23.43
CA VAL A 99 -11.84 -6.23 -21.99
C VAL A 99 -12.65 -7.28 -21.21
N PHE A 100 -13.81 -7.66 -21.70
CA PHE A 100 -14.67 -8.64 -21.03
C PHE A 100 -14.00 -10.02 -20.90
N GLU A 101 -13.33 -10.47 -21.96
CA GLU A 101 -12.57 -11.72 -21.94
C GLU A 101 -11.39 -11.67 -20.97
N ASN A 102 -10.68 -10.52 -20.92
CA ASN A 102 -9.64 -10.27 -19.91
C ASN A 102 -10.18 -10.39 -18.48
N LEU A 103 -11.36 -9.82 -18.19
CA LEU A 103 -11.97 -9.90 -16.86
C LEU A 103 -12.37 -11.34 -16.51
N LYS A 104 -12.89 -12.11 -17.47
CA LYS A 104 -13.25 -13.52 -17.28
C LYS A 104 -12.07 -14.40 -16.88
N ILE A 105 -10.85 -14.10 -17.34
CA ILE A 105 -9.65 -14.84 -16.92
C ILE A 105 -9.47 -14.76 -15.40
N GLY A 106 -9.76 -13.61 -14.77
CA GLY A 106 -9.75 -13.47 -13.31
C GLY A 106 -10.68 -14.44 -12.61
N GLN A 107 -11.84 -14.74 -13.20
CA GLN A 107 -12.81 -15.69 -12.63
C GLN A 107 -12.36 -17.16 -12.72
N LEU A 108 -11.49 -17.52 -13.66
CA LEU A 108 -11.01 -18.89 -13.83
C LEU A 108 -10.15 -19.37 -12.66
N LYS A 109 -9.52 -18.47 -11.93
CA LYS A 109 -8.76 -18.77 -10.71
C LYS A 109 -9.69 -18.98 -9.50
N ARG A 110 -10.74 -19.76 -9.64
CA ARG A 110 -11.70 -20.02 -8.56
C ARG A 110 -11.02 -20.72 -7.39
N THR A 111 -10.72 -19.96 -6.36
CA THR A 111 -10.60 -20.52 -5.02
C THR A 111 -11.99 -20.87 -4.50
N LYS A 112 -12.12 -21.97 -3.73
CA LYS A 112 -13.38 -22.47 -3.15
C LYS A 112 -13.97 -21.50 -2.08
N LYS A 113 -13.70 -20.20 -2.18
CA LYS A 113 -14.12 -19.21 -1.19
C LYS A 113 -15.55 -18.74 -1.46
N LYS A 114 -16.33 -18.65 -0.39
CA LYS A 114 -17.71 -18.12 -0.36
C LYS A 114 -17.76 -16.57 -0.51
N ILE A 115 -16.85 -15.96 -1.27
CA ILE A 115 -16.91 -14.53 -1.54
C ILE A 115 -17.98 -14.27 -2.60
N LYS A 116 -19.02 -13.51 -2.24
CA LYS A 116 -20.19 -13.24 -3.10
C LYS A 116 -19.98 -12.11 -4.11
N LEU A 117 -18.74 -11.70 -4.36
CA LEU A 117 -18.42 -10.64 -5.32
C LEU A 117 -18.73 -11.11 -6.74
N SER A 118 -19.62 -10.41 -7.45
CA SER A 118 -19.93 -10.69 -8.85
C SER A 118 -19.10 -9.83 -9.80
N LEU A 119 -18.89 -10.32 -11.02
CA LEU A 119 -18.21 -9.57 -12.07
C LEU A 119 -19.04 -8.35 -12.49
N GLU A 120 -20.36 -8.50 -12.55
CA GLU A 120 -21.30 -7.45 -12.90
C GLU A 120 -21.22 -6.28 -11.91
N GLU A 121 -21.22 -6.57 -10.60
CA GLU A 121 -21.02 -5.55 -9.56
C GLU A 121 -19.70 -4.78 -9.76
N CYS A 122 -18.62 -5.46 -10.10
CA CYS A 122 -17.33 -4.83 -10.36
C CYS A 122 -17.32 -3.99 -11.64
N ILE A 123 -17.94 -4.48 -12.72
CA ILE A 123 -18.06 -3.76 -13.99
C ILE A 123 -18.80 -2.43 -13.77
N GLU A 124 -19.93 -2.46 -13.07
CA GLU A 124 -20.70 -1.27 -12.75
C GLU A 124 -19.91 -0.29 -11.86
N ALA A 125 -19.33 -0.78 -10.76
CA ALA A 125 -18.62 0.05 -9.80
C ALA A 125 -17.37 0.75 -10.39
N PHE A 126 -16.78 0.16 -11.45
CA PHE A 126 -15.57 0.68 -12.10
C PHE A 126 -15.83 1.27 -13.49
N PHE A 127 -17.10 1.44 -13.87
CA PHE A 127 -17.53 2.07 -15.13
C PHE A 127 -16.89 1.43 -16.36
N LEU A 128 -16.86 0.10 -16.41
CA LEU A 128 -16.23 -0.65 -17.49
C LEU A 128 -17.21 -1.03 -18.61
N GLU A 129 -18.50 -0.89 -18.41
CA GLU A 129 -19.54 -1.31 -19.34
C GLU A 129 -19.35 -0.79 -20.78
N PRO A 130 -19.00 0.50 -21.02
CA PRO A 130 -18.83 1.01 -22.37
C PRO A 130 -17.64 0.42 -23.13
N ILE A 131 -16.69 -0.20 -22.44
CA ILE A 131 -15.45 -0.68 -23.04
C ILE A 131 -15.34 -2.22 -23.11
N LEU A 132 -16.33 -2.95 -22.62
CA LEU A 132 -16.26 -4.43 -22.52
C LEU A 132 -15.94 -5.13 -23.83
N LYS A 133 -16.42 -4.62 -24.95
CA LYS A 133 -16.19 -5.19 -26.31
C LYS A 133 -14.93 -4.67 -26.98
N LYS A 134 -14.27 -3.67 -26.39
CA LYS A 134 -13.02 -3.08 -26.94
C LYS A 134 -11.80 -3.92 -26.59
N TYR A 135 -10.79 -3.84 -27.45
CA TYR A 135 -9.48 -4.44 -27.20
C TYR A 135 -8.55 -3.47 -26.46
N PRO A 136 -7.47 -3.93 -25.81
CA PRO A 136 -6.56 -3.07 -25.07
C PRO A 136 -5.99 -1.88 -25.85
N HIS A 137 -5.78 -2.01 -27.16
CA HIS A 137 -5.28 -0.92 -28.02
C HIS A 137 -6.36 0.15 -28.35
N GLU A 138 -7.62 -0.11 -28.02
CA GLU A 138 -8.76 0.79 -28.29
C GLU A 138 -9.20 1.58 -27.05
N ILE A 139 -8.56 1.37 -25.92
CA ILE A 139 -8.93 1.99 -24.63
C ILE A 139 -7.82 2.87 -24.08
N SER A 140 -8.19 3.81 -23.20
CA SER A 140 -7.22 4.67 -22.52
C SER A 140 -6.41 3.92 -21.48
N ALA A 141 -5.27 4.49 -21.06
CA ALA A 141 -4.45 3.92 -19.98
C ALA A 141 -5.23 3.79 -18.65
N GLY A 142 -6.08 4.77 -18.32
CA GLY A 142 -6.91 4.71 -17.12
C GLY A 142 -8.00 3.65 -17.20
N GLU A 143 -8.60 3.43 -18.36
CA GLU A 143 -9.56 2.35 -18.62
C GLU A 143 -8.89 0.98 -18.51
N ALA A 144 -7.70 0.83 -19.10
CA ALA A 144 -6.91 -0.39 -18.99
C ALA A 144 -6.50 -0.70 -17.54
N GLN A 145 -6.11 0.33 -16.79
CA GLN A 145 -5.75 0.20 -15.38
C GLN A 145 -6.95 -0.28 -14.54
N ARG A 146 -8.14 0.29 -14.75
CA ARG A 146 -9.38 -0.14 -14.08
C ARG A 146 -9.72 -1.60 -14.42
N ALA A 147 -9.64 -1.99 -15.67
CA ALA A 147 -9.88 -3.35 -16.11
C ALA A 147 -8.88 -4.36 -15.50
N SER A 148 -7.59 -4.01 -15.46
CA SER A 148 -6.55 -4.83 -14.83
C SER A 148 -6.80 -5.01 -13.32
N LEU A 149 -7.19 -3.94 -12.62
CA LEU A 149 -7.55 -3.99 -11.21
C LEU A 149 -8.72 -4.96 -10.97
N ILE A 150 -9.79 -4.84 -11.75
CA ILE A 150 -10.96 -5.72 -11.61
C ILE A 150 -10.63 -7.17 -11.94
N ARG A 151 -9.79 -7.44 -12.93
CA ARG A 151 -9.33 -8.80 -13.24
C ARG A 151 -8.63 -9.43 -12.03
N SER A 152 -7.80 -8.66 -11.33
CA SER A 152 -7.13 -9.14 -10.11
C SER A 152 -8.11 -9.32 -8.95
N LEU A 153 -9.03 -8.38 -8.76
CA LEU A 153 -10.02 -8.40 -7.68
C LEU A 153 -11.01 -9.56 -7.81
N ILE A 154 -11.50 -9.83 -9.03
CA ILE A 154 -12.50 -10.88 -9.29
C ILE A 154 -11.93 -12.29 -9.15
N SER A 155 -10.62 -12.45 -9.10
CA SER A 155 -9.97 -13.72 -8.75
C SER A 155 -10.17 -14.09 -7.28
N LYS A 156 -10.71 -13.18 -6.47
CA LYS A 156 -11.03 -13.35 -5.05
C LYS A 156 -9.83 -13.85 -4.22
N PRO A 157 -8.69 -13.14 -4.28
CA PRO A 157 -7.49 -13.56 -3.56
C PRO A 157 -7.67 -13.41 -2.04
N SER A 158 -6.85 -14.10 -1.27
CA SER A 158 -6.71 -13.83 0.18
C SER A 158 -6.12 -12.46 0.44
N LEU A 159 -5.16 -12.06 -0.40
CA LEU A 159 -4.46 -10.78 -0.33
C LEU A 159 -4.38 -10.18 -1.73
N LEU A 160 -4.89 -8.96 -1.88
CA LEU A 160 -4.81 -8.18 -3.11
C LEU A 160 -3.71 -7.13 -2.99
N LEU A 161 -2.77 -7.13 -3.92
CA LEU A 161 -1.69 -6.17 -4.02
C LEU A 161 -1.96 -5.20 -5.17
N LEU A 162 -1.94 -3.90 -4.88
CA LEU A 162 -2.24 -2.84 -5.83
C LEU A 162 -1.07 -1.85 -5.91
N ASP A 163 -0.48 -1.73 -7.09
CA ASP A 163 0.64 -0.82 -7.37
C ASP A 163 0.13 0.42 -8.10
N GLU A 164 0.07 1.55 -7.40
CA GLU A 164 -0.39 2.85 -7.92
C GLU A 164 -1.73 2.73 -8.70
N PRO A 165 -2.80 2.17 -8.11
CA PRO A 165 -3.98 1.71 -8.84
C PRO A 165 -4.79 2.82 -9.54
N PHE A 166 -4.54 4.08 -9.19
CA PHE A 166 -5.27 5.23 -9.73
C PHE A 166 -4.38 6.27 -10.42
N SER A 167 -3.13 5.93 -10.73
CA SER A 167 -2.16 6.87 -11.31
C SER A 167 -2.55 7.42 -12.69
N ASN A 168 -3.27 6.62 -13.49
CA ASN A 168 -3.71 6.98 -14.84
C ASN A 168 -5.20 7.36 -14.91
N VAL A 169 -5.85 7.53 -13.77
CA VAL A 169 -7.28 7.87 -13.69
C VAL A 169 -7.45 9.39 -13.60
N ASP A 170 -8.43 9.90 -14.35
CA ASP A 170 -8.80 11.32 -14.29
C ASP A 170 -9.25 11.73 -12.88
N ILE A 171 -8.85 12.94 -12.46
CA ILE A 171 -9.12 13.47 -11.11
C ILE A 171 -10.61 13.43 -10.79
N GLY A 172 -11.50 13.78 -11.74
CA GLY A 172 -12.94 13.79 -11.53
C GLY A 172 -13.57 12.42 -11.26
N LEU A 173 -12.92 11.34 -11.69
CA LEU A 173 -13.38 9.97 -11.49
C LEU A 173 -12.69 9.28 -10.31
N LYS A 174 -11.49 9.72 -9.97
CA LYS A 174 -10.59 9.07 -9.01
C LYS A 174 -11.24 8.87 -7.65
N GLU A 175 -11.82 9.91 -7.08
CA GLU A 175 -12.46 9.85 -5.76
C GLU A 175 -13.58 8.79 -5.71
N LYS A 176 -14.42 8.77 -6.73
CA LYS A 176 -15.54 7.81 -6.84
C LYS A 176 -15.03 6.37 -6.93
N LEU A 177 -13.99 6.13 -7.73
CA LEU A 177 -13.37 4.81 -7.85
C LEU A 177 -12.69 4.36 -6.54
N GLN A 178 -12.06 5.27 -5.82
CA GLN A 178 -11.46 4.99 -4.52
C GLN A 178 -12.52 4.57 -3.50
N VAL A 179 -13.65 5.28 -3.44
CA VAL A 179 -14.79 4.92 -2.58
C VAL A 179 -15.34 3.54 -2.94
N ASN A 180 -15.56 3.29 -4.23
CA ASN A 180 -16.08 2.01 -4.71
C ASN A 180 -15.13 0.85 -4.38
N LEU A 181 -13.82 1.02 -4.61
CA LEU A 181 -12.83 0.00 -4.27
C LEU A 181 -12.83 -0.31 -2.77
N LYS A 182 -12.74 0.70 -1.92
CA LYS A 182 -12.71 0.51 -0.47
C LYS A 182 -13.98 -0.20 0.02
N THR A 183 -15.13 0.20 -0.50
CA THR A 183 -16.42 -0.42 -0.16
C THR A 183 -16.45 -1.90 -0.54
N ILE A 184 -16.00 -2.25 -1.75
CA ILE A 184 -15.94 -3.64 -2.20
C ILE A 184 -14.97 -4.47 -1.35
N LEU A 185 -13.79 -3.96 -1.07
CA LEU A 185 -12.79 -4.65 -0.25
C LEU A 185 -13.32 -4.93 1.16
N LYS A 186 -13.92 -3.94 1.82
CA LYS A 186 -14.45 -4.09 3.18
C LYS A 186 -15.68 -5.00 3.22
N LYS A 187 -16.63 -4.84 2.30
CA LYS A 187 -17.84 -5.68 2.21
C LYS A 187 -17.50 -7.16 2.01
N ASN A 188 -16.47 -7.46 1.23
CA ASN A 188 -16.07 -8.82 0.89
C ASN A 188 -14.94 -9.37 1.77
N ASN A 189 -14.51 -8.63 2.79
CA ASN A 189 -13.44 -9.02 3.72
C ASN A 189 -12.13 -9.39 2.99
N ILE A 190 -11.77 -8.61 1.96
CA ILE A 190 -10.55 -8.80 1.17
C ILE A 190 -9.44 -7.96 1.76
N SER A 191 -8.38 -8.61 2.25
CA SER A 191 -7.17 -7.93 2.68
C SER A 191 -6.43 -7.34 1.50
N SER A 192 -5.88 -6.14 1.64
CA SER A 192 -5.16 -5.47 0.56
C SER A 192 -3.94 -4.71 1.05
N ILE A 193 -2.93 -4.64 0.18
CA ILE A 193 -1.78 -3.75 0.33
C ILE A 193 -1.79 -2.82 -0.89
N ILE A 194 -1.89 -1.52 -0.65
CA ILE A 194 -1.95 -0.48 -1.69
C ILE A 194 -0.68 0.35 -1.63
N VAL A 195 0.07 0.34 -2.71
CA VAL A 195 1.27 1.16 -2.88
C VAL A 195 0.88 2.46 -3.57
N THR A 196 1.29 3.58 -3.02
CA THR A 196 1.07 4.91 -3.59
C THR A 196 2.16 5.90 -3.14
N HIS A 197 2.36 6.96 -3.90
CA HIS A 197 3.18 8.11 -3.50
C HIS A 197 2.33 9.29 -2.98
N ASN A 198 1.01 9.16 -3.02
CA ASN A 198 0.07 10.17 -2.55
C ASN A 198 -0.39 9.84 -1.12
N TYR A 199 -0.09 10.72 -0.16
CA TYR A 199 -0.42 10.48 1.24
C TYR A 199 -1.92 10.51 1.52
N GLU A 200 -2.70 11.31 0.79
CA GLU A 200 -4.15 11.36 0.95
C GLU A 200 -4.79 10.02 0.58
N GLU A 201 -4.34 9.43 -0.53
CA GLU A 201 -4.75 8.09 -0.95
C GLU A 201 -4.32 7.02 0.06
N ALA A 202 -3.06 7.07 0.51
CA ALA A 202 -2.56 6.13 1.51
C ALA A 202 -3.37 6.19 2.81
N PHE A 203 -3.71 7.38 3.28
CA PHE A 203 -4.49 7.58 4.50
C PHE A 203 -5.96 7.25 4.35
N TYR A 204 -6.51 7.45 3.16
CA TYR A 204 -7.88 7.06 2.86
C TYR A 204 -8.09 5.54 2.91
N PHE A 205 -7.17 4.77 2.33
CA PHE A 205 -7.27 3.32 2.25
C PHE A 205 -6.72 2.61 3.49
N GLY A 206 -5.54 3.02 3.96
CA GLY A 206 -4.80 2.28 4.97
C GLY A 206 -5.32 2.46 6.39
N GLU A 207 -5.73 1.38 7.01
CA GLU A 207 -5.96 1.32 8.47
C GLU A 207 -4.63 1.39 9.22
N LYS A 208 -3.56 0.93 8.57
CA LYS A 208 -2.16 1.14 8.91
C LYS A 208 -1.40 1.55 7.65
N CYS A 209 -0.37 2.36 7.83
CA CYS A 209 0.48 2.83 6.74
C CYS A 209 1.94 2.50 7.03
N CYS A 210 2.62 1.96 6.03
CA CYS A 210 4.07 1.79 6.01
C CYS A 210 4.70 3.00 5.31
N LEU A 211 5.50 3.78 6.00
CA LEU A 211 6.21 4.90 5.40
C LEU A 211 7.67 4.56 5.15
N PHE A 212 8.07 4.59 3.88
CA PHE A 212 9.42 4.28 3.45
C PHE A 212 10.16 5.54 2.98
N THR A 213 11.42 5.65 3.40
CA THR A 213 12.38 6.61 2.85
C THR A 213 13.80 6.09 3.04
N GLY A 214 14.73 6.42 2.13
CA GLY A 214 16.12 6.03 2.23
C GLY A 214 16.38 4.53 2.36
N GLY A 215 15.55 3.67 1.76
CA GLY A 215 15.69 2.21 1.83
C GLY A 215 15.25 1.56 3.14
N LYS A 216 14.51 2.29 3.98
CA LYS A 216 14.04 1.81 5.29
C LYS A 216 12.57 2.09 5.51
N LEU A 217 11.90 1.20 6.26
CA LEU A 217 10.60 1.46 6.85
C LEU A 217 10.81 2.36 8.08
N ILE A 218 10.38 3.62 8.00
CA ILE A 218 10.60 4.61 9.06
C ILE A 218 9.49 4.56 10.10
N GLN A 219 8.26 4.36 9.64
CA GLN A 219 7.09 4.29 10.55
C GLN A 219 6.06 3.33 9.98
N PHE A 220 5.47 2.54 10.87
CA PHE A 220 4.33 1.68 10.60
C PHE A 220 3.27 1.94 11.68
N ASP A 221 2.28 2.72 11.34
CA ASP A 221 1.25 3.15 12.28
C ASP A 221 -0.06 3.48 11.56
N ASP A 222 -1.12 3.83 12.34
CA ASP A 222 -2.32 4.38 11.74
C ASP A 222 -2.10 5.80 11.19
N PRO A 223 -2.93 6.25 10.24
CA PRO A 223 -2.78 7.56 9.61
C PRO A 223 -2.76 8.73 10.60
N TYR A 224 -3.57 8.67 11.64
CA TYR A 224 -3.63 9.72 12.67
C TYR A 224 -2.28 9.88 13.38
N ASN A 225 -1.69 8.77 13.82
CA ASN A 225 -0.40 8.78 14.50
C ASN A 225 0.74 9.21 13.58
N ILE A 226 0.74 8.78 12.32
CA ILE A 226 1.76 9.23 11.35
C ILE A 226 1.70 10.74 11.14
N TYR A 227 0.49 11.30 11.05
CA TYR A 227 0.30 12.73 10.81
C TYR A 227 0.60 13.60 12.03
N HIS A 228 0.11 13.19 13.21
CA HIS A 228 0.22 13.98 14.44
C HIS A 228 1.46 13.66 15.29
N PHE A 229 1.98 12.46 15.19
CA PHE A 229 3.14 11.97 15.93
C PHE A 229 4.17 11.33 14.99
N PRO A 230 4.69 12.11 14.01
CA PRO A 230 5.64 11.59 13.05
C PRO A 230 6.89 11.08 13.74
N ALA A 231 7.33 9.88 13.35
CA ALA A 231 8.46 9.21 13.97
C ALA A 231 9.82 9.89 13.68
N SER A 232 9.92 10.76 12.68
CA SER A 232 11.14 11.52 12.35
C SER A 232 10.83 12.82 11.61
N GLN A 233 11.87 13.67 11.46
CA GLN A 233 11.81 14.83 10.61
C GLN A 233 11.50 14.46 9.15
N ASP A 234 12.04 13.35 8.68
CA ASP A 234 11.77 12.84 7.32
C ASP A 234 10.29 12.50 7.13
N VAL A 235 9.66 11.88 8.13
CA VAL A 235 8.21 11.61 8.12
C VAL A 235 7.42 12.91 8.11
N ALA A 236 7.74 13.86 8.97
CA ALA A 236 7.04 15.13 9.05
C ALA A 236 7.20 15.97 7.76
N SER A 237 8.38 15.96 7.15
CA SER A 237 8.67 16.71 5.92
C SER A 237 7.89 16.14 4.70
N PHE A 238 7.52 14.87 4.74
CA PHE A 238 6.72 14.24 3.69
C PHE A 238 5.36 14.94 3.47
N PHE A 239 4.82 15.55 4.51
CA PHE A 239 3.51 16.24 4.44
C PHE A 239 3.63 17.72 4.08
N ASN A 240 4.83 18.26 3.83
CA ASN A 240 5.09 19.69 3.57
C ASN A 240 4.44 20.62 4.62
N LYS A 241 4.28 20.16 5.86
CA LYS A 241 3.63 20.89 6.93
C LYS A 241 4.59 21.11 8.09
N GLY A 242 4.90 22.34 8.35
CA GLY A 242 5.66 22.76 9.51
C GLY A 242 7.05 23.30 9.22
N THR A 243 7.49 24.16 10.09
CA THR A 243 8.88 24.65 10.13
C THR A 243 9.61 23.88 11.22
N PHE A 244 10.73 23.28 10.87
CA PHE A 244 11.58 22.58 11.83
C PHE A 244 12.46 23.60 12.55
N ILE A 245 12.42 23.56 13.88
CA ILE A 245 13.32 24.33 14.72
C ILE A 245 14.09 23.40 15.66
N THR A 246 15.36 23.71 15.87
CA THR A 246 16.16 23.05 16.90
C THR A 246 16.00 23.79 18.20
N ALA A 247 15.49 23.12 19.22
CA ALA A 247 15.28 23.71 20.55
C ALA A 247 15.86 22.80 21.64
N GLU A 248 16.33 23.40 22.72
CA GLU A 248 16.82 22.70 23.89
C GLU A 248 15.68 22.39 24.85
N VAL A 249 15.61 21.15 25.32
CA VAL A 249 14.58 20.73 26.28
C VAL A 249 14.98 21.20 27.67
N ILE A 250 14.20 22.13 28.26
CA ILE A 250 14.40 22.62 29.64
C ILE A 250 13.64 21.73 30.62
N SER A 251 12.40 21.39 30.29
CA SER A 251 11.54 20.55 31.12
C SER A 251 10.51 19.80 30.24
N LYS A 252 9.70 18.97 30.89
CA LYS A 252 8.62 18.21 30.21
C LYS A 252 7.69 19.09 29.35
N ASN A 253 7.49 20.36 29.77
CA ASN A 253 6.55 21.27 29.12
C ASN A 253 7.20 22.58 28.65
N GLU A 254 8.54 22.65 28.61
CA GLU A 254 9.25 23.88 28.24
C GLU A 254 10.50 23.58 27.39
N LEU A 255 10.60 24.29 26.27
CA LEU A 255 11.74 24.25 25.34
C LEU A 255 12.37 25.63 25.25
N SER A 256 13.67 25.70 24.96
CA SER A 256 14.39 26.94 24.65
C SER A 256 14.87 26.93 23.20
N HIS A 257 14.56 27.98 22.47
CA HIS A 257 15.05 28.22 21.11
C HIS A 257 15.80 29.54 21.06
N LYS A 258 16.93 29.58 20.35
CA LYS A 258 17.83 30.76 20.31
C LYS A 258 17.14 32.06 19.87
N ILE A 259 16.16 31.97 18.97
CA ILE A 259 15.44 33.14 18.42
C ILE A 259 14.06 33.31 19.07
N LEU A 260 13.32 32.20 19.27
CA LEU A 260 11.94 32.24 19.76
C LEU A 260 11.85 32.29 21.30
N GLY A 261 12.98 32.14 22.01
CA GLY A 261 13.01 32.11 23.45
C GLY A 261 12.39 30.84 24.06
N LYS A 262 11.75 30.98 25.20
CA LYS A 262 11.11 29.86 25.89
C LYS A 262 9.75 29.55 25.28
N ILE A 263 9.55 28.29 24.93
CA ILE A 263 8.31 27.77 24.33
C ILE A 263 7.68 26.82 25.34
N LYS A 264 6.44 27.10 25.74
CA LYS A 264 5.66 26.22 26.62
C LYS A 264 4.64 25.41 25.82
N GLY A 265 4.48 24.16 26.16
CA GLY A 265 3.48 23.29 25.51
C GLY A 265 3.54 21.85 26.00
N ASN A 266 2.63 21.05 25.50
CA ASN A 266 2.68 19.60 25.69
C ASN A 266 3.57 18.99 24.63
N PHE A 267 4.78 18.66 24.99
CA PHE A 267 5.75 18.06 24.08
C PHE A 267 5.78 16.55 24.31
N VAL A 268 5.57 15.78 23.25
CA VAL A 268 5.78 14.34 23.28
C VAL A 268 7.23 14.11 22.92
N PRO A 269 8.07 13.59 23.83
CA PRO A 269 9.44 13.26 23.49
C PRO A 269 9.41 12.09 22.50
N VAL A 270 9.78 12.37 21.28
CA VAL A 270 10.16 11.37 20.31
C VAL A 270 11.67 11.19 20.43
N SER A 271 12.19 10.01 20.16
CA SER A 271 13.60 9.61 20.42
C SER A 271 14.65 10.33 19.59
N TYR A 272 14.43 11.60 19.23
CA TYR A 272 15.42 12.47 18.59
C TYR A 272 15.48 13.85 19.19
N THR A 273 16.57 14.53 18.85
CA THR A 273 16.93 15.87 19.30
C THR A 273 16.11 17.00 18.67
N HIS A 274 15.05 16.72 17.88
CA HIS A 274 14.28 17.74 17.15
C HIS A 274 12.79 17.57 17.36
N LEU A 275 12.08 18.65 17.62
CA LEU A 275 10.63 18.72 17.77
C LEU A 275 10.03 19.54 16.63
N THR A 276 8.93 19.04 16.05
CA THR A 276 8.10 19.81 15.12
C THR A 276 7.00 20.52 15.89
N LEU A 277 6.85 21.82 15.69
CA LEU A 277 5.69 22.57 16.14
C LEU A 277 4.67 22.62 15.00
N PRO A 278 3.42 22.19 15.22
CA PRO A 278 2.37 22.44 14.26
C PRO A 278 2.15 23.95 14.15
N THR A 279 2.27 24.50 12.95
CA THR A 279 1.83 25.86 12.68
C THR A 279 0.31 25.85 12.68
N SER A 280 -0.31 26.33 13.76
CA SER A 280 -1.72 26.70 13.77
C SER A 280 -1.95 27.82 12.76
N ARG A 281 -2.82 27.63 11.78
CA ARG A 281 -3.58 28.70 11.15
C ARG A 281 -4.90 28.85 11.90
#